data_fd6eab95130b5c143556565c41cf97f3
#
_entry.id   fd6eab95130b5c143556565c41cf97f3
#
_cell.length_a   1.000
_cell.length_b   1.000
_cell.length_c   1.000
_cell.angle_alpha   90.00
_cell.angle_beta   90.00
_cell.angle_gamma   90.00
#
_symmetry.space_group_name_H-M   'P 1'
#
loop_
_entity.id
_entity.type
_entity.pdbx_description
1 polymer ?
#
loop_
_entity_poly.entity_id
_entity_poly.type
_entity_poly.pdbx_seq_one_letter_code
_entity_poly.pdbx_strand_id
1 'polypeptide(L)'
;ANVVDQRVWDTSGEQGPPGVYLLGSPGTALAFVVSRAWKVGTGMVTEEIHFYGPSGRLVYRWGPTVRRMIGSMDLTVETDTITDARFDETGAYVVSFVIDGEIVGEIEVPVQIQLAPAKLPKPIADGLKRADVIWVGVETNGRRKLIPSWFVYRNGKIFGLSKREPGPEDQTVPGMPGASELVVVTRRKGRE
;
A
#
# COMPACT_ATOMS: atom_id res chain seq x y z
N ALA A 1 -23.96 1.13 19.07
CA ALA A 1 -23.84 1.13 17.60
C ALA A 1 -23.46 -0.28 17.14
N ASN A 2 -24.10 -0.77 16.09
CA ASN A 2 -23.71 -2.05 15.51
C ASN A 2 -22.96 -1.80 14.21
N VAL A 3 -21.72 -2.24 14.14
CA VAL A 3 -20.95 -2.24 12.89
C VAL A 3 -21.47 -3.40 12.04
N VAL A 4 -22.01 -3.10 10.88
CA VAL A 4 -22.69 -4.10 10.03
C VAL A 4 -21.74 -4.67 8.95
N ASP A 5 -20.78 -3.88 8.49
CA ASP A 5 -19.81 -4.32 7.49
C ASP A 5 -18.51 -3.50 7.64
N GLN A 6 -17.39 -4.19 7.66
CA GLN A 6 -16.06 -3.58 7.69
C GLN A 6 -15.41 -3.83 6.33
N ARG A 7 -15.40 -2.84 5.46
CA ARG A 7 -14.68 -2.89 4.19
C ARG A 7 -13.70 -1.74 4.10
N VAL A 8 -12.46 -2.09 3.87
CA VAL A 8 -11.42 -1.11 3.51
C VAL A 8 -11.45 -0.93 2.01
N TRP A 9 -11.74 0.28 1.55
CA TRP A 9 -11.75 0.64 0.14
C TRP A 9 -10.51 1.49 -0.14
N ASP A 10 -9.68 1.03 -1.07
CA ASP A 10 -8.63 1.87 -1.62
C ASP A 10 -9.24 2.70 -2.77
N THR A 11 -9.30 4.01 -2.58
CA THR A 11 -9.82 4.94 -3.59
C THR A 11 -8.72 5.60 -4.40
N SER A 12 -7.44 5.25 -4.19
CA SER A 12 -6.32 5.89 -4.87
C SER A 12 -6.23 5.55 -6.35
N GLY A 13 -7.02 4.58 -6.83
CA GLY A 13 -7.03 4.16 -8.24
C GLY A 13 -5.75 3.45 -8.70
N GLU A 14 -4.70 3.47 -7.91
CA GLU A 14 -3.52 2.63 -8.07
C GLU A 14 -3.72 1.41 -7.18
N GLN A 15 -3.86 0.23 -7.78
CA GLN A 15 -4.06 -1.04 -7.10
C GLN A 15 -2.81 -1.41 -6.27
N GLY A 16 -2.70 -0.80 -5.10
CA GLY A 16 -1.80 -1.25 -4.04
C GLY A 16 -2.55 -2.15 -3.05
N PRO A 17 -1.87 -2.97 -2.26
CA PRO A 17 -2.52 -3.65 -1.14
C PRO A 17 -3.13 -2.61 -0.20
N PRO A 18 -4.30 -2.89 0.43
CA PRO A 18 -4.91 -1.98 1.38
C PRO A 18 -3.94 -1.66 2.52
N GLY A 19 -3.89 -0.39 2.94
CA GLY A 19 -3.01 0.01 4.03
C GLY A 19 -2.69 1.50 4.03
N VAL A 20 -1.88 1.89 5.01
CA VAL A 20 -1.35 3.24 5.13
C VAL A 20 0.11 3.25 4.70
N TYR A 21 0.48 4.23 3.90
CA TYR A 21 1.83 4.32 3.34
C TYR A 21 2.57 5.54 3.88
N LEU A 22 3.82 5.32 4.27
CA LEU A 22 4.77 6.34 4.69
C LEU A 22 5.77 6.59 3.56
N LEU A 23 6.04 7.84 3.23
CA LEU A 23 6.96 8.16 2.15
C LEU A 23 8.42 8.11 2.62
N GLY A 24 9.13 7.07 2.23
CA GLY A 24 10.59 6.95 2.38
C GLY A 24 11.12 6.66 3.78
N SER A 25 10.37 6.98 4.84
CA SER A 25 10.76 6.75 6.24
C SER A 25 9.54 6.84 7.16
N PRO A 26 9.60 6.35 8.40
CA PRO A 26 8.61 6.65 9.41
C PRO A 26 8.37 8.15 9.56
N GLY A 27 7.15 8.56 9.82
CA GLY A 27 6.75 9.97 9.95
C GLY A 27 5.36 10.23 9.41
N THR A 28 5.20 11.29 8.62
CA THR A 28 3.90 11.66 8.05
C THR A 28 3.46 10.65 6.98
N ALA A 29 2.25 10.13 7.12
CA ALA A 29 1.65 9.26 6.13
C ALA A 29 1.29 10.02 4.84
N LEU A 30 1.28 9.32 3.72
CA LEU A 30 0.55 9.80 2.55
C LEU A 30 -0.93 9.92 2.91
N ALA A 31 -1.61 10.88 2.27
CA ALA A 31 -3.05 11.03 2.47
C ALA A 31 -3.77 9.71 2.17
N PHE A 32 -4.64 9.30 3.09
CA PHE A 32 -5.45 8.11 2.93
C PHE A 32 -6.90 8.37 3.31
N VAL A 33 -7.77 7.52 2.83
CA VAL A 33 -9.21 7.64 3.04
C VAL A 33 -9.67 6.57 4.00
N VAL A 34 -10.47 6.96 4.99
CA VAL A 34 -11.20 6.02 5.86
C VAL A 34 -12.68 6.09 5.49
N SER A 35 -13.18 5.00 4.94
CA SER A 35 -14.60 4.84 4.63
C SER A 35 -15.21 3.82 5.58
N ARG A 36 -16.36 4.14 6.16
CA ARG A 36 -17.05 3.29 7.12
C ARG A 36 -18.55 3.47 6.99
N ALA A 37 -19.29 2.42 7.30
CA ALA A 37 -20.74 2.41 7.24
C ALA A 37 -21.30 2.17 8.64
N TRP A 38 -22.22 3.05 9.05
CA TRP A 38 -22.87 2.97 10.35
C TRP A 38 -24.34 2.58 10.21
N LYS A 39 -24.77 1.68 11.07
CA LYS A 39 -26.18 1.41 11.31
C LYS A 39 -26.47 1.77 12.76
N VAL A 40 -26.98 2.96 12.98
CA VAL A 40 -27.21 3.52 14.31
C VAL A 40 -28.61 4.12 14.39
N GLY A 41 -29.09 4.32 15.63
CA GLY A 41 -30.31 5.07 15.88
C GLY A 41 -30.22 6.54 15.47
N THR A 42 -31.29 7.29 15.64
CA THR A 42 -31.34 8.74 15.44
C THR A 42 -30.61 9.46 16.56
N GLY A 43 -29.86 10.51 16.23
CA GLY A 43 -29.25 11.37 17.24
C GLY A 43 -27.95 11.99 16.78
N MET A 44 -27.33 12.71 17.71
CA MET A 44 -25.97 13.22 17.56
C MET A 44 -25.03 12.27 18.29
N VAL A 45 -23.92 11.92 17.63
CA VAL A 45 -22.87 11.09 18.23
C VAL A 45 -21.50 11.78 18.04
N THR A 46 -20.58 11.46 18.90
CA THR A 46 -19.18 11.87 18.74
C THR A 46 -18.38 10.71 18.21
N GLU A 47 -17.75 10.90 17.08
CA GLU A 47 -16.94 9.89 16.40
C GLU A 47 -15.46 10.19 16.50
N GLU A 48 -14.66 9.16 16.79
CA GLU A 48 -13.21 9.20 16.76
C GLU A 48 -12.66 7.93 16.09
N ILE A 49 -11.46 8.03 15.54
CA ILE A 49 -10.71 6.90 14.99
C ILE A 49 -9.35 6.87 15.66
N HIS A 50 -9.04 5.78 16.34
CA HIS A 50 -7.80 5.61 17.08
C HIS A 50 -6.89 4.60 16.38
N PHE A 51 -5.63 4.95 16.18
CA PHE A 51 -4.61 4.08 15.59
C PHE A 51 -3.62 3.65 16.67
N TYR A 52 -3.60 2.37 16.99
CA TYR A 52 -2.67 1.77 17.93
C TYR A 52 -1.57 1.06 17.17
N GLY A 53 -0.32 1.42 17.47
CA GLY A 53 0.86 0.81 16.86
C GLY A 53 1.04 -0.66 17.24
N PRO A 54 2.02 -1.36 16.62
CA PRO A 54 2.33 -2.75 16.94
C PRO A 54 2.65 -3.00 18.42
N SER A 55 3.13 -1.97 19.14
CA SER A 55 3.36 -2.01 20.57
C SER A 55 2.09 -1.85 21.44
N GLY A 56 0.92 -1.68 20.83
CA GLY A 56 -0.34 -1.39 21.53
C GLY A 56 -0.49 0.05 22.02
N ARG A 57 0.45 0.94 21.69
CA ARG A 57 0.39 2.35 22.08
C ARG A 57 -0.49 3.13 21.08
N LEU A 58 -1.34 4.04 21.60
CA LEU A 58 -2.06 5.01 20.76
C LEU A 58 -1.04 5.95 20.09
N VAL A 59 -1.01 5.95 18.76
CA VAL A 59 -0.04 6.71 17.96
C VAL A 59 -0.70 7.90 17.28
N TYR A 60 -1.92 7.71 16.80
CA TYR A 60 -2.67 8.77 16.14
C TYR A 60 -4.16 8.69 16.50
N ARG A 61 -4.79 9.84 16.62
CA ARG A 61 -6.23 9.97 16.85
C ARG A 61 -6.81 11.02 15.90
N TRP A 62 -7.79 10.59 15.14
CA TRP A 62 -8.60 11.49 14.34
C TRP A 62 -9.92 11.79 15.05
N GLY A 63 -10.38 13.02 14.95
CA GLY A 63 -11.55 13.50 15.67
C GLY A 63 -11.20 14.15 17.02
N PRO A 64 -12.15 14.41 17.93
CA PRO A 64 -13.57 14.03 17.83
C PRO A 64 -14.33 14.83 16.78
N THR A 65 -15.26 14.15 16.09
CA THR A 65 -16.17 14.76 15.11
C THR A 65 -17.61 14.46 15.48
N VAL A 66 -18.44 15.49 15.55
CA VAL A 66 -19.86 15.31 15.83
C VAL A 66 -20.60 14.93 14.53
N ARG A 67 -21.31 13.81 14.55
CA ARG A 67 -22.09 13.30 13.43
C ARG A 67 -23.58 13.27 13.78
N ARG A 68 -24.40 13.65 12.81
CA ARG A 68 -25.84 13.47 12.91
C ARG A 68 -26.24 12.16 12.27
N MET A 69 -26.74 11.23 13.07
CA MET A 69 -27.28 9.97 12.60
C MET A 69 -28.79 10.10 12.33
N ILE A 70 -29.21 9.68 11.15
CA ILE A 70 -30.59 9.93 10.68
C ILE A 70 -31.54 8.79 11.07
N GLY A 71 -31.01 7.68 11.57
CA GLY A 71 -31.82 6.56 12.06
C GLY A 71 -32.60 5.87 10.96
N SER A 72 -32.00 5.71 9.81
CA SER A 72 -32.57 4.96 8.71
C SER A 72 -32.24 3.47 8.84
N MET A 73 -33.10 2.62 8.26
CA MET A 73 -32.75 1.20 8.06
C MET A 73 -31.55 1.06 7.11
N ASP A 74 -31.22 2.11 6.38
CA ASP A 74 -30.10 2.17 5.45
C ASP A 74 -28.80 2.48 6.18
N LEU A 75 -27.70 2.01 5.62
CA LEU A 75 -26.36 2.30 6.11
C LEU A 75 -25.99 3.76 5.80
N THR A 76 -25.56 4.50 6.82
CA THR A 76 -24.93 5.79 6.61
C THR A 76 -23.45 5.56 6.33
N VAL A 77 -23.00 5.90 5.12
CA VAL A 77 -21.60 5.80 4.73
C VAL A 77 -20.92 7.13 4.96
N GLU A 78 -19.89 7.11 5.79
CA GLU A 78 -19.02 8.25 6.06
C GLU A 78 -17.64 8.03 5.45
N THR A 79 -17.08 9.08 4.87
CA THR A 79 -15.77 9.03 4.23
C THR A 79 -14.97 10.26 4.61
N ASP A 80 -13.80 10.06 5.22
CA ASP A 80 -12.92 11.14 5.61
C ASP A 80 -11.52 10.92 5.04
N THR A 81 -10.89 12.01 4.59
CA THR A 81 -9.50 12.00 4.14
C THR A 81 -8.61 12.46 5.28
N ILE A 82 -7.65 11.62 5.64
CA ILE A 82 -6.66 11.90 6.68
C ILE A 82 -5.35 12.29 6.00
N THR A 83 -4.83 13.48 6.34
CA THR A 83 -3.65 14.07 5.68
C THR A 83 -2.50 14.36 6.63
N ASP A 84 -2.71 14.28 7.94
CA ASP A 84 -1.79 14.71 8.99
C ASP A 84 -1.34 13.58 9.93
N ALA A 85 -1.75 12.35 9.65
CA ALA A 85 -1.37 11.20 10.46
C ALA A 85 0.14 10.98 10.44
N ARG A 86 0.70 10.64 11.60
CA ARG A 86 2.11 10.31 11.78
C ARG A 86 2.25 8.96 12.45
N PHE A 87 3.16 8.15 11.93
CA PHE A 87 3.44 6.82 12.44
C PHE A 87 4.94 6.65 12.66
N ASP A 88 5.31 6.12 13.81
CA ASP A 88 6.70 6.00 14.25
C ASP A 88 7.39 4.76 13.65
N GLU A 89 6.60 3.76 13.30
CA GLU A 89 7.09 2.46 12.84
C GLU A 89 6.19 1.87 11.76
N THR A 90 6.68 0.86 11.08
CA THR A 90 5.88 0.04 10.15
C THR A 90 5.38 -1.22 10.84
N GLY A 91 4.29 -1.78 10.36
CA GLY A 91 3.73 -3.01 10.92
C GLY A 91 2.22 -3.04 10.88
N ALA A 92 1.63 -4.00 11.59
CA ALA A 92 0.20 -4.12 11.75
C ALA A 92 -0.29 -3.18 12.87
N TYR A 93 -1.17 -2.27 12.51
CA TYR A 93 -1.81 -1.34 13.44
C TYR A 93 -3.25 -1.76 13.70
N VAL A 94 -3.70 -1.67 14.93
CA VAL A 94 -5.11 -1.81 15.25
C VAL A 94 -5.77 -0.44 15.15
N VAL A 95 -6.80 -0.36 14.32
CA VAL A 95 -7.60 0.85 14.15
C VAL A 95 -8.95 0.64 14.81
N SER A 96 -9.21 1.37 15.89
CA SER A 96 -10.46 1.31 16.64
C SER A 96 -11.36 2.46 16.26
N PHE A 97 -12.62 2.14 15.97
CA PHE A 97 -13.68 3.12 15.73
C PHE A 97 -14.43 3.35 17.03
N VAL A 98 -14.51 4.59 17.43
CA VAL A 98 -15.07 5.00 18.74
C VAL A 98 -16.28 5.89 18.52
N ILE A 99 -17.40 5.55 19.15
CA ILE A 99 -18.62 6.34 19.15
C ILE A 99 -19.00 6.63 20.59
N ASP A 100 -19.15 7.91 20.92
CA ASP A 100 -19.47 8.40 22.27
C ASP A 100 -18.57 7.81 23.37
N GLY A 101 -17.29 7.63 23.03
CA GLY A 101 -16.28 7.08 23.93
C GLY A 101 -16.23 5.56 24.02
N GLU A 102 -17.11 4.83 23.31
CA GLU A 102 -17.12 3.36 23.27
C GLU A 102 -16.53 2.83 21.98
N ILE A 103 -15.66 1.82 22.05
CA ILE A 103 -15.14 1.12 20.89
C ILE A 103 -16.26 0.28 20.28
N VAL A 104 -16.63 0.58 19.04
CA VAL A 104 -17.73 -0.09 18.33
C VAL A 104 -17.21 -1.03 17.22
N GLY A 105 -15.95 -0.96 16.89
CA GLY A 105 -15.31 -1.87 15.93
C GLY A 105 -13.82 -1.65 15.84
N GLU A 106 -13.12 -2.67 15.38
CA GLU A 106 -11.67 -2.66 15.19
C GLU A 106 -11.30 -3.38 13.90
N ILE A 107 -10.26 -2.88 13.24
CA ILE A 107 -9.66 -3.53 12.07
C ILE A 107 -8.14 -3.50 12.21
N GLU A 108 -7.48 -4.46 11.59
CA GLU A 108 -6.04 -4.44 11.43
C GLU A 108 -5.69 -3.77 10.09
N VAL A 109 -4.77 -2.81 10.14
CA VAL A 109 -4.33 -2.05 8.98
C VAL A 109 -2.81 -2.09 8.89
N PRO A 110 -2.23 -2.57 7.77
CA PRO A 110 -0.80 -2.52 7.59
C PRO A 110 -0.34 -1.08 7.34
N VAL A 111 0.69 -0.67 8.08
CA VAL A 111 1.42 0.59 7.84
C VAL A 111 2.78 0.25 7.25
N GLN A 112 3.04 0.75 6.04
CA GLN A 112 4.19 0.37 5.24
C GLN A 112 4.94 1.59 4.73
N ILE A 113 6.25 1.47 4.53
CA ILE A 113 7.03 2.49 3.83
C ILE A 113 6.86 2.27 2.34
N GLN A 114 6.28 3.26 1.66
CA GLN A 114 6.37 3.35 0.21
C GLN A 114 7.70 4.00 -0.14
N LEU A 115 8.62 3.21 -0.64
CA LEU A 115 9.85 3.75 -1.18
C LEU A 115 9.49 4.71 -2.32
N ALA A 116 9.92 5.97 -2.19
CA ALA A 116 9.85 6.90 -3.31
C ALA A 116 10.52 6.22 -4.51
N PRO A 117 9.92 6.25 -5.71
CA PRO A 117 10.54 5.66 -6.88
C PRO A 117 11.94 6.25 -7.02
N ALA A 118 12.96 5.41 -6.86
CA ALA A 118 14.34 5.85 -6.96
C ALA A 118 14.50 6.52 -8.32
N LYS A 119 14.88 7.81 -8.35
CA LYS A 119 15.21 8.48 -9.59
C LYS A 119 16.42 7.78 -10.17
N LEU A 120 16.19 6.89 -11.13
CA LEU A 120 17.27 6.22 -11.81
C LEU A 120 18.21 7.26 -12.44
N PRO A 121 19.52 7.07 -12.34
CA PRO A 121 20.47 7.91 -13.06
C PRO A 121 20.06 8.01 -14.53
N LYS A 122 20.16 9.22 -15.10
CA LYS A 122 19.73 9.48 -16.48
C LYS A 122 20.22 8.46 -17.52
N PRO A 123 21.50 8.02 -17.48
CA PRO A 123 21.98 6.99 -18.43
C PRO A 123 21.22 5.66 -18.32
N ILE A 124 20.85 5.26 -17.10
CA ILE A 124 20.08 4.02 -16.84
C ILE A 124 18.63 4.20 -17.32
N ALA A 125 17.99 5.30 -16.97
CA ALA A 125 16.64 5.60 -17.44
C ALA A 125 16.54 5.68 -18.96
N ASP A 126 17.51 6.30 -19.62
CA ASP A 126 17.59 6.38 -21.07
C ASP A 126 17.90 5.01 -21.71
N GLY A 127 18.68 4.18 -21.04
CA GLY A 127 18.91 2.78 -21.43
C GLY A 127 17.63 1.96 -21.41
N LEU A 128 16.86 2.06 -20.31
CA LEU A 128 15.57 1.38 -20.17
C LEU A 128 14.52 1.83 -21.19
N LYS A 129 14.49 3.12 -21.53
CA LYS A 129 13.56 3.64 -22.57
C LYS A 129 13.85 3.11 -23.98
N ARG A 130 15.08 2.68 -24.24
CA ARG A 130 15.52 2.21 -25.57
C ARG A 130 15.63 0.70 -25.66
N ALA A 131 15.51 0.00 -24.55
CA ALA A 131 15.63 -1.45 -24.50
C ALA A 131 14.24 -2.08 -24.66
N ASP A 132 14.16 -3.11 -25.48
CA ASP A 132 12.95 -3.95 -25.63
C ASP A 132 12.97 -5.13 -24.65
N VAL A 133 14.17 -5.51 -24.21
CA VAL A 133 14.42 -6.65 -23.32
C VAL A 133 15.41 -6.24 -22.24
N ILE A 134 15.15 -6.67 -21.03
CA ILE A 134 16.09 -6.60 -19.89
C ILE A 134 16.39 -8.01 -19.41
N TRP A 135 17.51 -8.16 -18.73
CA TRP A 135 17.83 -9.39 -17.99
C TRP A 135 17.51 -9.14 -16.51
N VAL A 136 16.69 -10.00 -15.96
CA VAL A 136 16.27 -9.92 -14.56
C VAL A 136 16.79 -11.13 -13.80
N GLY A 137 17.27 -10.92 -12.61
CA GLY A 137 17.74 -12.01 -11.74
C GLY A 137 17.75 -11.62 -10.28
N VAL A 138 17.84 -12.64 -9.43
CA VAL A 138 18.03 -12.52 -7.99
C VAL A 138 19.42 -13.07 -7.69
N GLU A 139 20.15 -12.38 -6.83
CA GLU A 139 21.41 -12.90 -6.31
C GLU A 139 21.14 -13.77 -5.08
N THR A 140 21.51 -15.04 -5.17
CA THR A 140 21.35 -15.99 -4.06
C THR A 140 22.67 -16.71 -3.84
N ASN A 141 23.24 -16.61 -2.64
CA ASN A 141 24.52 -17.25 -2.26
C ASN A 141 25.68 -16.95 -3.23
N GLY A 142 25.80 -15.71 -3.67
CA GLY A 142 26.84 -15.26 -4.61
C GLY A 142 26.68 -15.79 -6.04
N ARG A 143 25.58 -16.46 -6.33
CA ARG A 143 25.24 -16.92 -7.69
C ARG A 143 24.10 -16.09 -8.26
N ARG A 144 24.26 -15.71 -9.51
CA ARG A 144 23.26 -14.90 -10.24
C ARG A 144 22.87 -15.62 -11.53
N LYS A 145 21.59 -15.89 -11.68
CA LYS A 145 21.02 -16.35 -12.96
C LYS A 145 20.17 -15.22 -13.53
N LEU A 146 20.57 -14.71 -14.69
CA LEU A 146 19.83 -13.65 -15.40
C LEU A 146 18.94 -14.29 -16.48
N ILE A 147 17.69 -13.87 -16.51
CA ILE A 147 16.69 -14.37 -17.47
C ILE A 147 16.21 -13.16 -18.29
N PRO A 148 16.20 -13.28 -19.63
CA PRO A 148 15.67 -12.22 -20.49
C PRO A 148 14.17 -12.06 -20.27
N SER A 149 13.71 -10.83 -20.13
CA SER A 149 12.31 -10.52 -19.88
C SER A 149 11.88 -9.30 -20.69
N TRP A 150 10.73 -9.37 -21.31
CA TRP A 150 10.08 -8.19 -21.86
C TRP A 150 9.54 -7.32 -20.73
N PHE A 151 9.58 -6.03 -20.94
CA PHE A 151 9.17 -5.08 -19.92
C PHE A 151 8.61 -3.80 -20.53
N VAL A 152 7.93 -3.02 -19.69
CA VAL A 152 7.56 -1.64 -19.97
C VAL A 152 8.18 -0.76 -18.89
N TYR A 153 8.91 0.29 -19.31
CA TYR A 153 9.42 1.30 -18.39
C TYR A 153 8.55 2.55 -18.47
N ARG A 154 7.84 2.86 -17.41
CA ARG A 154 6.95 4.02 -17.34
C ARG A 154 6.98 4.62 -15.94
N ASN A 155 7.05 5.96 -15.86
CA ASN A 155 7.02 6.72 -14.59
C ASN A 155 8.06 6.23 -13.55
N GLY A 156 9.27 5.87 -13.98
CA GLY A 156 10.31 5.39 -13.08
C GLY A 156 10.14 3.94 -12.62
N LYS A 157 9.11 3.25 -13.05
CA LYS A 157 8.80 1.86 -12.70
C LYS A 157 9.05 0.92 -13.89
N ILE A 158 9.50 -0.29 -13.59
CA ILE A 158 9.65 -1.38 -14.56
C ILE A 158 8.49 -2.35 -14.34
N PHE A 159 7.72 -2.60 -15.38
CA PHE A 159 6.63 -3.58 -15.38
C PHE A 159 7.04 -4.77 -16.24
N GLY A 160 7.13 -5.93 -15.65
CA GLY A 160 7.35 -7.20 -16.34
C GLY A 160 6.06 -7.99 -16.46
N LEU A 161 5.91 -8.73 -17.56
CA LEU A 161 4.84 -9.71 -17.67
C LEU A 161 5.28 -11.00 -16.97
N SER A 162 4.52 -11.42 -15.95
CA SER A 162 4.66 -12.73 -15.35
C SER A 162 3.38 -13.51 -15.60
N LYS A 163 3.49 -14.74 -16.11
CA LYS A 163 2.35 -15.62 -16.16
C LYS A 163 1.98 -16.06 -14.73
N ARG A 164 0.70 -16.10 -14.44
CA ARG A 164 0.18 -16.50 -13.13
C ARG A 164 0.49 -17.97 -12.81
N GLU A 165 0.54 -18.80 -13.88
CA GLU A 165 0.94 -20.20 -13.82
C GLU A 165 1.98 -20.44 -14.90
N PRO A 166 3.27 -20.49 -14.57
CA PRO A 166 4.31 -20.76 -15.55
C PRO A 166 4.19 -22.21 -16.04
N GLY A 167 4.12 -22.37 -17.35
CA GLY A 167 4.22 -23.69 -17.98
C GLY A 167 5.65 -24.25 -17.87
N PRO A 168 5.85 -25.53 -18.17
CA PRO A 168 7.17 -26.18 -18.08
C PRO A 168 8.25 -25.53 -18.95
N GLU A 169 7.86 -24.79 -19.99
CA GLU A 169 8.77 -24.06 -20.88
C GLU A 169 9.00 -22.60 -20.47
N ASP A 170 8.24 -22.09 -19.50
CA ASP A 170 8.36 -20.71 -19.07
C ASP A 170 9.60 -20.51 -18.19
N GLN A 171 10.47 -19.61 -18.62
CA GLN A 171 11.63 -19.22 -17.82
C GLN A 171 11.18 -18.30 -16.70
N THR A 172 11.07 -18.86 -15.49
CA THR A 172 10.84 -18.06 -14.28
C THR A 172 12.17 -17.63 -13.70
N VAL A 173 12.20 -16.40 -13.15
CA VAL A 173 13.36 -15.93 -12.39
C VAL A 173 13.35 -16.63 -11.02
N PRO A 174 14.31 -17.54 -10.73
CA PRO A 174 14.34 -18.24 -9.46
C PRO A 174 14.47 -17.27 -8.30
N GLY A 175 13.65 -17.44 -7.25
CA GLY A 175 13.68 -16.58 -6.06
C GLY A 175 13.00 -15.21 -6.22
N MET A 176 12.41 -14.89 -7.36
CA MET A 176 11.70 -13.62 -7.58
C MET A 176 10.48 -13.44 -6.67
N PRO A 177 9.65 -14.46 -6.40
CA PRO A 177 8.61 -14.34 -5.39
C PRO A 177 9.23 -14.14 -4.01
N GLY A 178 8.96 -13.01 -3.38
CA GLY A 178 9.48 -12.66 -2.05
C GLY A 178 10.87 -12.01 -2.04
N ALA A 179 11.50 -11.79 -3.19
CA ALA A 179 12.76 -11.04 -3.24
C ALA A 179 12.52 -9.54 -2.99
N SER A 180 13.26 -8.97 -2.03
CA SER A 180 13.25 -7.53 -1.76
C SER A 180 14.10 -6.74 -2.77
N GLU A 181 15.03 -7.40 -3.46
CA GLU A 181 15.96 -6.79 -4.42
C GLU A 181 16.03 -7.62 -5.70
N LEU A 182 16.02 -6.93 -6.84
CA LEU A 182 16.21 -7.51 -8.15
C LEU A 182 17.40 -6.87 -8.85
N VAL A 183 18.18 -7.70 -9.52
CA VAL A 183 19.24 -7.23 -10.42
C VAL A 183 18.65 -7.09 -11.81
N VAL A 184 18.74 -5.89 -12.36
CA VAL A 184 18.28 -5.59 -13.73
C VAL A 184 19.49 -5.17 -14.56
N VAL A 185 19.70 -5.87 -15.67
CA VAL A 185 20.78 -5.58 -16.60
C VAL A 185 20.19 -5.20 -17.96
N THR A 186 20.58 -4.03 -18.47
CA THR A 186 20.27 -3.60 -19.84
C THR A 186 21.48 -3.83 -20.73
N ARG A 187 21.30 -4.40 -21.91
CA ARG A 187 22.36 -4.51 -22.88
C ARG A 187 22.54 -3.16 -23.59
N ARG A 188 23.69 -2.56 -23.47
CA ARG A 188 24.08 -1.48 -24.37
C ARG A 188 24.27 -2.12 -25.73
N LYS A 189 23.60 -1.67 -26.80
CA LYS A 189 23.94 -2.08 -28.15
C LYS A 189 25.42 -1.74 -28.32
N GLY A 190 26.26 -2.78 -28.36
CA GLY A 190 27.69 -2.63 -28.60
C GLY A 190 27.89 -1.99 -29.95
N ARG A 191 28.72 -0.99 -30.03
CA ARG A 191 29.53 -0.79 -31.23
C ARG A 191 30.47 -2.00 -31.26
N GLU A 192 30.40 -2.81 -32.32
CA GLU A 192 31.53 -3.56 -32.77
C GLU A 192 32.64 -2.60 -33.16
#